data_2b850b55394ab5a2aa242b96d08e098c
#
_entry.id   2b850b55394ab5a2aa242b96d08e098c
#
_cell.length_a   1.000
_cell.length_b   1.000
_cell.length_c   1.000
_cell.angle_alpha   90.00
_cell.angle_beta   90.00
_cell.angle_gamma   90.00
#
_symmetry.space_group_name_H-M   'P 1'
#
loop_
_entity.id
_entity.type
_entity.pdbx_description
1 polymer ?
#
loop_
_entity_poly.entity_id
_entity_poly.type
_entity_poly.pdbx_seq_one_letter_code
_entity_poly.pdbx_strand_id
1 'polypeptide(L)'
;MDEGFNTFIDLHNAAQFFAGTPYGDTIEANPLHLAATHTTAGEEQPLIANPTEVRDLMWVGYQKPALMLQTLRFEVLGADRFDPAFRDYIRTWAFRHPTPADFFRLMRDASGMELDWFWRDWIYTTARLDQAVDSVSTDSSGHAMVFLSNRGTMILPAELRITYDDGTIESVRLPVEMWNLGPRFSYRLTSAKRVRRVEIDPRHVLPDLRRSNDLWERRP
;
A
#
# COMPACT_ATOMS: atom_id res chain seq x y z
N MET A 1 15.24 -11.47 1.61
CA MET A 1 13.79 -11.78 1.62
C MET A 1 13.42 -12.72 2.78
N ASP A 2 14.28 -13.62 3.17
CA ASP A 2 14.06 -14.64 4.21
C ASP A 2 13.55 -14.01 5.52
N GLU A 3 14.29 -13.08 6.08
CA GLU A 3 13.94 -12.39 7.32
C GLU A 3 12.64 -11.58 7.22
N GLY A 4 12.40 -10.96 6.07
CA GLY A 4 11.15 -10.25 5.83
C GLY A 4 9.93 -11.16 5.75
N PHE A 5 10.07 -12.37 5.20
CA PHE A 5 9.02 -13.39 5.21
C PHE A 5 8.72 -13.85 6.63
N ASN A 6 9.77 -14.09 7.40
CA ASN A 6 9.65 -14.47 8.81
C ASN A 6 8.92 -13.38 9.60
N THR A 7 9.37 -12.13 9.49
CA THR A 7 8.71 -10.98 10.13
C THR A 7 7.23 -10.85 9.73
N PHE A 8 6.92 -11.04 8.43
CA PHE A 8 5.53 -11.01 7.96
C PHE A 8 4.68 -12.12 8.62
N ILE A 9 5.22 -13.35 8.71
CA ILE A 9 4.52 -14.48 9.33
C ILE A 9 4.36 -14.24 10.84
N ASP A 10 5.38 -13.71 11.51
CA ASP A 10 5.32 -13.39 12.94
C ASP A 10 4.24 -12.34 13.24
N LEU A 11 4.16 -11.27 12.44
CA LEU A 11 3.11 -10.27 12.55
C LEU A 11 1.72 -10.89 12.34
N HIS A 12 1.57 -11.74 11.31
CA HIS A 12 0.31 -12.43 11.04
C HIS A 12 -0.11 -13.36 12.18
N ASN A 13 0.82 -14.14 12.72
CA ASN A 13 0.57 -15.04 13.84
C ASN A 13 0.25 -14.27 15.12
N ALA A 14 1.03 -13.23 15.42
CA ALA A 14 0.78 -12.38 16.59
C ALA A 14 -0.63 -11.78 16.55
N ALA A 15 -1.06 -11.30 15.40
CA ALA A 15 -2.39 -10.81 15.16
C ALA A 15 -3.49 -11.84 15.50
N GLN A 16 -3.30 -13.10 15.08
CA GLN A 16 -4.27 -14.15 15.34
C GLN A 16 -4.27 -14.64 16.79
N PHE A 17 -3.08 -14.87 17.38
CA PHE A 17 -2.96 -15.45 18.73
C PHE A 17 -3.21 -14.44 19.84
N PHE A 18 -2.97 -13.16 19.58
CA PHE A 18 -3.09 -12.09 20.57
C PHE A 18 -4.22 -11.10 20.24
N ALA A 19 -5.15 -11.49 19.36
CA ALA A 19 -6.33 -10.68 19.04
C ALA A 19 -7.08 -10.25 20.31
N GLY A 20 -7.45 -8.97 20.39
CA GLY A 20 -8.13 -8.42 21.56
C GLY A 20 -7.22 -8.17 22.76
N THR A 21 -5.91 -8.28 22.61
CA THR A 21 -4.94 -7.85 23.61
C THR A 21 -4.22 -6.57 23.14
N PRO A 22 -3.72 -5.73 24.08
CA PRO A 22 -2.95 -4.53 23.69
C PRO A 22 -1.75 -4.83 22.76
N TYR A 23 -1.17 -6.02 22.86
CA TYR A 23 -0.07 -6.45 22.00
C TYR A 23 -0.55 -6.78 20.58
N GLY A 24 -1.61 -7.58 20.45
CA GLY A 24 -2.22 -7.94 19.17
C GLY A 24 -2.76 -6.71 18.43
N ASP A 25 -3.49 -5.87 19.13
CA ASP A 25 -4.07 -4.65 18.56
C ASP A 25 -2.99 -3.67 18.05
N THR A 26 -1.83 -3.62 18.69
CA THR A 26 -0.71 -2.75 18.27
C THR A 26 -0.01 -3.28 17.02
N ILE A 27 0.13 -4.58 16.87
CA ILE A 27 0.88 -5.22 15.78
C ILE A 27 0.01 -5.35 14.53
N GLU A 28 -1.25 -5.76 14.69
CA GLU A 28 -2.15 -6.05 13.57
C GLU A 28 -2.75 -4.80 12.94
N ALA A 29 -3.12 -3.85 13.77
CA ALA A 29 -3.86 -2.68 13.31
C ALA A 29 -3.02 -1.73 12.46
N ASN A 30 -1.68 -1.91 12.38
CA ASN A 30 -0.86 -0.88 11.76
C ASN A 30 0.42 -1.39 11.08
N PRO A 31 0.33 -1.89 9.82
CA PRO A 31 1.52 -2.01 8.97
C PRO A 31 2.30 -0.70 8.86
N LEU A 32 1.63 0.43 9.08
CA LEU A 32 2.22 1.77 9.14
C LEU A 32 3.07 2.04 10.37
N HIS A 33 2.89 1.30 11.45
CA HIS A 33 3.83 1.46 12.57
C HIS A 33 5.26 1.20 12.11
N LEU A 34 5.45 0.27 11.20
CA LEU A 34 6.74 0.01 10.54
C LEU A 34 7.15 1.15 9.61
N ALA A 35 6.23 1.70 8.83
CA ALA A 35 6.53 2.81 7.92
C ALA A 35 6.70 4.15 8.65
N ALA A 36 5.88 4.43 9.66
CA ALA A 36 5.93 5.67 10.44
C ALA A 36 7.18 5.81 11.30
N THR A 37 7.79 4.69 11.71
CA THR A 37 9.04 4.69 12.47
C THR A 37 10.27 4.92 11.59
N HIS A 38 10.15 4.78 10.27
CA HIS A 38 11.26 4.90 9.33
C HIS A 38 11.12 6.13 8.39
N THR A 39 10.95 7.29 8.98
CA THR A 39 10.81 8.57 8.23
C THR A 39 12.13 9.26 7.88
N THR A 40 13.28 8.65 8.05
CA THR A 40 14.55 9.27 7.71
C THR A 40 14.74 9.40 6.20
N ALA A 41 14.42 10.58 5.70
CA ALA A 41 14.77 11.00 4.36
C ALA A 41 16.28 10.91 4.16
N GLY A 42 16.74 10.12 3.21
CA GLY A 42 18.12 10.15 2.72
C GLY A 42 18.91 8.85 2.76
N GLU A 43 18.50 7.84 3.53
CA GLU A 43 19.26 6.59 3.65
C GLU A 43 18.54 5.35 3.13
N GLU A 44 17.47 5.53 2.38
CA GLU A 44 16.71 4.44 1.79
C GLU A 44 17.56 3.61 0.84
N GLN A 45 17.51 2.30 0.98
CA GLN A 45 18.20 1.36 0.09
C GLN A 45 17.18 0.41 -0.55
N PRO A 46 17.41 -0.03 -1.82
CA PRO A 46 16.57 -1.03 -2.45
C PRO A 46 16.73 -2.38 -1.74
N LEU A 47 15.67 -3.20 -1.71
CA LEU A 47 15.72 -4.53 -1.09
C LEU A 47 16.74 -5.48 -1.76
N ILE A 48 17.09 -5.21 -3.02
CA ILE A 48 18.09 -5.98 -3.78
C ILE A 48 19.54 -5.56 -3.45
N ALA A 49 19.75 -4.60 -2.56
CA ALA A 49 21.08 -4.16 -2.18
C ALA A 49 21.98 -5.33 -1.72
N ASN A 50 23.27 -5.23 -2.00
CA ASN A 50 24.24 -6.21 -1.53
C ASN A 50 24.23 -6.25 0.01
N PRO A 51 24.06 -7.41 0.64
CA PRO A 51 24.00 -7.54 2.10
C PRO A 51 25.17 -6.89 2.84
N THR A 52 26.36 -6.85 2.23
CA THR A 52 27.56 -6.24 2.82
C THR A 52 27.53 -4.71 2.80
N GLU A 53 26.63 -4.10 2.03
CA GLU A 53 26.49 -2.66 1.85
C GLU A 53 25.21 -2.11 2.50
N VAL A 54 24.41 -2.97 3.11
CA VAL A 54 23.19 -2.56 3.81
C VAL A 54 23.58 -1.79 5.08
N ARG A 55 23.05 -0.56 5.20
CA ARG A 55 23.32 0.33 6.33
C ARG A 55 22.36 0.12 7.49
N ASP A 56 21.07 -0.07 7.16
CA ASP A 56 20.01 -0.38 8.13
C ASP A 56 19.45 -1.76 7.85
N LEU A 57 20.06 -2.77 8.46
CA LEU A 57 19.65 -4.15 8.29
C LEU A 57 18.25 -4.42 8.81
N MET A 58 17.85 -3.78 9.92
CA MET A 58 16.50 -3.96 10.47
C MET A 58 15.43 -3.47 9.50
N TRP A 59 15.64 -2.32 8.89
CA TRP A 59 14.73 -1.81 7.90
C TRP A 59 14.73 -2.64 6.61
N VAL A 60 15.88 -2.74 5.96
CA VAL A 60 15.99 -3.37 4.63
C VAL A 60 15.79 -4.89 4.69
N GLY A 61 16.26 -5.55 5.75
CA GLY A 61 16.18 -7.01 5.87
C GLY A 61 14.86 -7.53 6.43
N TYR A 62 14.26 -6.83 7.38
CA TYR A 62 13.12 -7.30 8.18
C TYR A 62 11.84 -6.50 7.93
N GLN A 63 11.86 -5.20 8.20
CA GLN A 63 10.63 -4.40 8.29
C GLN A 63 10.09 -4.02 6.92
N LYS A 64 10.90 -3.49 6.02
CA LYS A 64 10.47 -3.09 4.67
C LYS A 64 9.91 -4.25 3.85
N PRO A 65 10.55 -5.45 3.80
CA PRO A 65 9.96 -6.56 3.08
C PRO A 65 8.71 -7.13 3.76
N ALA A 66 8.58 -7.07 5.09
CA ALA A 66 7.35 -7.42 5.77
C ALA A 66 6.20 -6.44 5.41
N LEU A 67 6.47 -5.14 5.41
CA LEU A 67 5.53 -4.11 4.98
C LEU A 67 5.13 -4.30 3.51
N MET A 68 6.08 -4.64 2.64
CA MET A 68 5.82 -4.98 1.24
C MET A 68 4.81 -6.14 1.13
N LEU A 69 5.02 -7.23 1.87
CA LEU A 69 4.12 -8.39 1.85
C LEU A 69 2.73 -8.07 2.42
N GLN A 70 2.65 -7.26 3.48
CA GLN A 70 1.38 -6.77 4.01
C GLN A 70 0.64 -5.91 2.98
N THR A 71 1.34 -4.98 2.32
CA THR A 71 0.75 -4.15 1.27
C THR A 71 0.27 -5.00 0.10
N LEU A 72 1.06 -5.99 -0.32
CA LEU A 72 0.66 -6.92 -1.37
C LEU A 72 -0.59 -7.70 -1.00
N ARG A 73 -0.64 -8.22 0.24
CA ARG A 73 -1.75 -9.03 0.75
C ARG A 73 -3.04 -8.23 0.91
N PHE A 74 -2.97 -7.05 1.52
CA PHE A 74 -4.18 -6.32 1.91
C PHE A 74 -4.65 -5.32 0.85
N GLU A 75 -3.71 -4.67 0.17
CA GLU A 75 -4.04 -3.53 -0.66
C GLU A 75 -3.93 -3.81 -2.16
N VAL A 76 -3.21 -4.85 -2.58
CA VAL A 76 -3.05 -5.17 -4.00
C VAL A 76 -3.86 -6.41 -4.39
N LEU A 77 -3.58 -7.56 -3.79
CA LEU A 77 -4.19 -8.84 -4.18
C LEU A 77 -5.47 -9.18 -3.42
N GLY A 78 -5.56 -8.78 -2.16
CA GLY A 78 -6.52 -9.33 -1.20
C GLY A 78 -6.06 -10.67 -0.62
N ALA A 79 -6.50 -10.96 0.61
CA ALA A 79 -6.14 -12.19 1.31
C ALA A 79 -6.57 -13.47 0.54
N ASP A 80 -7.71 -13.40 -0.14
CA ASP A 80 -8.26 -14.54 -0.90
C ASP A 80 -7.34 -15.03 -2.02
N ARG A 81 -6.54 -14.13 -2.63
CA ARG A 81 -5.56 -14.47 -3.65
C ARG A 81 -4.17 -14.66 -3.09
N PHE A 82 -3.77 -13.79 -2.18
CA PHE A 82 -2.43 -13.83 -1.59
C PHE A 82 -2.19 -15.08 -0.76
N ASP A 83 -3.09 -15.41 0.16
CA ASP A 83 -2.85 -16.50 1.12
C ASP A 83 -2.70 -17.89 0.49
N PRO A 84 -3.52 -18.29 -0.50
CA PRO A 84 -3.27 -19.53 -1.22
C PRO A 84 -1.94 -19.51 -1.98
N ALA A 85 -1.63 -18.42 -2.69
CA ALA A 85 -0.39 -18.28 -3.43
C ALA A 85 0.85 -18.37 -2.52
N PHE A 86 0.78 -17.70 -1.36
CA PHE A 86 1.88 -17.72 -0.40
C PHE A 86 2.08 -19.13 0.21
N ARG A 87 0.99 -19.85 0.54
CA ARG A 87 1.06 -21.25 0.97
C ARG A 87 1.66 -22.17 -0.09
N ASP A 88 1.30 -21.97 -1.36
CA ASP A 88 1.84 -22.76 -2.47
C ASP A 88 3.33 -22.46 -2.69
N TYR A 89 3.75 -21.21 -2.52
CA TYR A 89 5.17 -20.86 -2.51
C TYR A 89 5.93 -21.63 -1.43
N ILE A 90 5.47 -21.58 -0.18
CA ILE A 90 6.11 -22.28 0.95
C ILE A 90 6.17 -23.79 0.69
N ARG A 91 5.10 -24.42 0.19
CA ARG A 91 5.07 -25.86 -0.12
C ARG A 91 6.04 -26.21 -1.24
N THR A 92 6.09 -25.41 -2.30
CA THR A 92 6.93 -25.68 -3.48
C THR A 92 8.41 -25.55 -3.16
N TRP A 93 8.75 -24.59 -2.32
CA TRP A 93 10.14 -24.21 -2.06
C TRP A 93 10.67 -24.64 -0.68
N ALA A 94 9.85 -25.29 0.14
CA ALA A 94 10.31 -25.85 1.43
C ALA A 94 11.56 -26.71 1.22
N PHE A 95 12.58 -26.45 2.05
CA PHE A 95 13.91 -27.12 2.00
C PHE A 95 14.66 -26.94 0.69
N ARG A 96 14.34 -25.91 -0.11
CA ARG A 96 15.02 -25.55 -1.35
C ARG A 96 15.53 -24.10 -1.26
N HIS A 97 16.24 -23.66 -2.30
CA HIS A 97 16.83 -22.34 -2.40
C HIS A 97 16.20 -21.52 -3.54
N PRO A 98 15.02 -20.90 -3.33
CA PRO A 98 14.38 -20.10 -4.35
C PRO A 98 15.13 -18.78 -4.58
N THR A 99 15.03 -18.28 -5.78
CA THR A 99 15.41 -16.90 -6.12
C THR A 99 14.22 -15.96 -5.93
N PRO A 100 14.43 -14.64 -5.83
CA PRO A 100 13.34 -13.68 -5.85
C PRO A 100 12.39 -13.84 -7.04
N ALA A 101 12.94 -14.14 -8.22
CA ALA A 101 12.15 -14.37 -9.43
C ALA A 101 11.20 -15.56 -9.33
N ASP A 102 11.51 -16.58 -8.54
CA ASP A 102 10.61 -17.71 -8.30
C ASP A 102 9.39 -17.30 -7.51
N PHE A 103 9.57 -16.44 -6.51
CA PHE A 103 8.46 -15.85 -5.76
C PHE A 103 7.60 -14.94 -6.65
N PHE A 104 8.21 -14.05 -7.42
CA PHE A 104 7.49 -13.11 -8.30
C PHE A 104 6.63 -13.85 -9.33
N ARG A 105 7.18 -14.85 -9.99
CA ARG A 105 6.43 -15.67 -10.95
C ARG A 105 5.25 -16.38 -10.30
N LEU A 106 5.47 -17.01 -9.15
CA LEU A 106 4.41 -17.72 -8.45
C LEU A 106 3.28 -16.78 -8.04
N MET A 107 3.60 -15.61 -7.49
CA MET A 107 2.58 -14.61 -7.09
C MET A 107 1.81 -14.08 -8.29
N ARG A 108 2.48 -13.79 -9.42
CA ARG A 108 1.84 -13.39 -10.67
C ARG A 108 0.90 -14.48 -11.19
N ASP A 109 1.40 -15.70 -11.31
CA ASP A 109 0.67 -16.82 -11.91
C ASP A 109 -0.55 -17.21 -11.06
N ALA A 110 -0.41 -17.23 -9.73
CA ALA A 110 -1.49 -17.54 -8.82
C ALA A 110 -2.54 -16.42 -8.68
N SER A 111 -2.12 -15.16 -8.79
CA SER A 111 -3.05 -14.02 -8.69
C SER A 111 -3.71 -13.66 -10.02
N GLY A 112 -3.09 -14.04 -11.14
CA GLY A 112 -3.50 -13.60 -12.49
C GLY A 112 -3.28 -12.11 -12.74
N MET A 113 -2.42 -11.44 -11.96
CA MET A 113 -2.14 -10.01 -12.04
C MET A 113 -0.69 -9.76 -12.43
N GLU A 114 -0.47 -8.79 -13.31
CA GLU A 114 0.88 -8.28 -13.56
C GLU A 114 1.36 -7.46 -12.37
N LEU A 115 2.48 -7.87 -11.77
CA LEU A 115 3.04 -7.29 -10.55
C LEU A 115 4.43 -6.68 -10.75
N ASP A 116 4.91 -6.54 -11.97
CA ASP A 116 6.25 -6.02 -12.27
C ASP A 116 6.44 -4.58 -11.75
N TRP A 117 5.39 -3.77 -11.82
CA TRP A 117 5.36 -2.43 -11.25
C TRP A 117 5.58 -2.45 -9.73
N PHE A 118 4.98 -3.42 -9.03
CA PHE A 118 5.08 -3.58 -7.59
C PHE A 118 6.50 -4.01 -7.19
N TRP A 119 7.06 -5.04 -7.87
CA TRP A 119 8.42 -5.50 -7.59
C TRP A 119 9.46 -4.44 -7.89
N ARG A 120 9.30 -3.71 -9.00
CA ARG A 120 10.19 -2.59 -9.35
C ARG A 120 10.27 -1.59 -8.20
N ASP A 121 9.14 -1.13 -7.70
CA ASP A 121 9.08 -0.06 -6.72
C ASP A 121 9.58 -0.50 -5.34
N TRP A 122 9.25 -1.73 -4.93
CA TRP A 122 9.63 -2.23 -3.62
C TRP A 122 11.02 -2.85 -3.56
N ILE A 123 11.43 -3.59 -4.59
CA ILE A 123 12.65 -4.44 -4.56
C ILE A 123 13.83 -3.71 -5.20
N TYR A 124 13.63 -3.12 -6.38
CA TYR A 124 14.72 -2.65 -7.23
C TYR A 124 15.01 -1.16 -7.10
N THR A 125 14.13 -0.41 -6.47
CA THR A 125 14.29 1.05 -6.32
C THR A 125 14.12 1.49 -4.87
N THR A 126 14.33 2.77 -4.64
CA THR A 126 14.03 3.48 -3.39
C THR A 126 12.76 4.31 -3.52
N ALA A 127 11.81 3.83 -4.30
CA ALA A 127 10.55 4.52 -4.55
C ALA A 127 9.79 4.77 -3.25
N ARG A 128 9.11 5.90 -3.17
CA ARG A 128 8.31 6.33 -2.02
C ARG A 128 6.93 6.79 -2.46
N LEU A 129 5.94 6.54 -1.66
CA LEU A 129 4.56 6.94 -1.89
C LEU A 129 4.29 8.33 -1.31
N ASP A 130 3.62 9.18 -2.07
CA ASP A 130 3.06 10.47 -1.61
C ASP A 130 1.82 10.77 -2.47
N GLN A 131 0.69 10.14 -2.14
CA GLN A 131 -0.59 10.35 -2.82
C GLN A 131 -1.31 11.53 -2.17
N ALA A 132 -2.02 12.33 -2.96
CA ALA A 132 -2.68 13.54 -2.48
C ALA A 132 -4.06 13.75 -3.09
N VAL A 133 -4.95 14.38 -2.33
CA VAL A 133 -6.17 15.00 -2.84
C VAL A 133 -5.89 16.48 -3.11
N ASP A 134 -5.66 16.83 -4.38
CA ASP A 134 -5.28 18.21 -4.75
C ASP A 134 -6.46 19.17 -4.67
N SER A 135 -7.62 18.77 -5.20
CA SER A 135 -8.82 19.61 -5.22
C SER A 135 -10.08 18.83 -5.56
N VAL A 136 -11.22 19.45 -5.31
CA VAL A 136 -12.53 18.99 -5.79
C VAL A 136 -13.23 20.15 -6.47
N SER A 137 -13.75 19.91 -7.68
CA SER A 137 -14.58 20.86 -8.43
C SER A 137 -15.93 20.24 -8.79
N THR A 138 -16.84 21.03 -9.31
CA THR A 138 -18.13 20.54 -9.84
C THR A 138 -18.13 20.74 -11.35
N ASP A 139 -18.50 19.71 -12.10
CA ASP A 139 -18.65 19.81 -13.55
C ASP A 139 -19.97 20.51 -13.94
N SER A 140 -20.14 20.78 -15.25
CA SER A 140 -21.32 21.46 -15.77
C SER A 140 -22.64 20.68 -15.59
N SER A 141 -22.55 19.38 -15.27
CA SER A 141 -23.70 18.52 -15.01
C SER A 141 -24.00 18.37 -13.50
N GLY A 142 -23.26 19.06 -12.64
CA GLY A 142 -23.46 19.07 -11.21
C GLY A 142 -22.74 17.95 -10.43
N HIS A 143 -21.93 17.12 -11.13
CA HIS A 143 -21.16 16.07 -10.48
C HIS A 143 -19.80 16.58 -10.01
N ALA A 144 -19.33 16.03 -8.90
CA ALA A 144 -18.02 16.38 -8.39
C ALA A 144 -16.92 15.66 -9.16
N MET A 145 -15.83 16.39 -9.44
CA MET A 145 -14.56 15.91 -9.98
C MET A 145 -13.52 16.00 -8.88
N VAL A 146 -12.93 14.86 -8.51
CA VAL A 146 -11.84 14.77 -7.55
C VAL A 146 -10.53 14.70 -8.31
N PHE A 147 -9.61 15.62 -8.01
CA PHE A 147 -8.27 15.66 -8.63
C PHE A 147 -7.27 15.10 -7.63
N LEU A 148 -6.54 14.09 -8.08
CA LEU A 148 -5.54 13.37 -7.31
C LEU A 148 -4.16 13.54 -7.93
N SER A 149 -3.12 13.53 -7.12
CA SER A 149 -1.74 13.42 -7.57
C SER A 149 -0.96 12.39 -6.76
N ASN A 150 0.01 11.77 -7.42
CA ASN A 150 1.09 11.05 -6.77
C ASN A 150 2.35 11.92 -6.87
N ARG A 151 2.82 12.42 -5.76
CA ARG A 151 4.00 13.30 -5.65
C ARG A 151 5.26 12.51 -5.38
N GLY A 152 5.09 11.22 -5.08
CA GLY A 152 6.16 10.24 -4.94
C GLY A 152 6.50 9.56 -6.26
N THR A 153 7.29 8.50 -6.16
CA THR A 153 7.71 7.67 -7.29
C THR A 153 7.17 6.23 -7.21
N MET A 154 6.70 5.80 -6.03
CA MET A 154 6.00 4.53 -5.86
C MET A 154 4.55 4.69 -6.29
N ILE A 155 4.02 3.68 -6.99
CA ILE A 155 2.60 3.63 -7.35
C ILE A 155 1.89 2.53 -6.56
N LEU A 156 0.69 2.85 -6.03
CA LEU A 156 -0.20 1.90 -5.37
C LEU A 156 -1.65 2.24 -5.73
N PRO A 157 -2.57 1.27 -5.61
CA PRO A 157 -4.01 1.55 -5.62
C PRO A 157 -4.37 2.59 -4.57
N ALA A 158 -5.52 3.24 -4.72
CA ALA A 158 -6.01 4.20 -3.72
C ALA A 158 -7.44 3.87 -3.29
N GLU A 159 -7.72 4.08 -2.03
CA GLU A 159 -9.09 4.12 -1.51
C GLU A 159 -9.46 5.56 -1.19
N LEU A 160 -10.62 6.00 -1.69
CA LEU A 160 -11.19 7.30 -1.35
C LEU A 160 -12.38 7.10 -0.42
N ARG A 161 -12.44 7.93 0.62
CA ARG A 161 -13.65 8.15 1.42
C ARG A 161 -14.21 9.52 1.11
N ILE A 162 -15.42 9.56 0.56
CA ILE A 162 -16.14 10.78 0.20
C ILE A 162 -17.25 11.00 1.22
N THR A 163 -17.25 12.16 1.89
CA THR A 163 -18.34 12.57 2.78
C THR A 163 -19.13 13.69 2.12
N TYR A 164 -20.43 13.55 2.05
CA TYR A 164 -21.35 14.53 1.50
C TYR A 164 -21.93 15.47 2.56
N ASP A 165 -22.55 16.56 2.14
CA ASP A 165 -23.16 17.55 3.05
C ASP A 165 -24.33 16.97 3.87
N ASP A 166 -25.02 15.97 3.33
CA ASP A 166 -26.09 15.24 4.01
C ASP A 166 -25.58 14.21 5.04
N GLY A 167 -24.26 14.12 5.23
CA GLY A 167 -23.60 13.17 6.13
C GLY A 167 -23.43 11.75 5.56
N THR A 168 -23.91 11.48 4.36
CA THR A 168 -23.67 10.18 3.72
C THR A 168 -22.20 10.01 3.32
N ILE A 169 -21.74 8.76 3.34
CA ILE A 169 -20.34 8.39 3.01
C ILE A 169 -20.35 7.43 1.83
N GLU A 170 -19.45 7.65 0.89
CA GLU A 170 -19.16 6.75 -0.22
C GLU A 170 -17.69 6.36 -0.17
N SER A 171 -17.39 5.06 -0.37
CA SER A 171 -16.02 4.56 -0.52
C SER A 171 -15.79 4.11 -1.95
N VAL A 172 -14.68 4.54 -2.54
CA VAL A 172 -14.29 4.22 -3.91
C VAL A 172 -12.88 3.64 -3.90
N ARG A 173 -12.70 2.47 -4.51
CA ARG A 173 -11.37 1.89 -4.73
C ARG A 173 -10.94 2.18 -6.17
N LEU A 174 -9.80 2.85 -6.31
CA LEU A 174 -9.17 3.19 -7.58
C LEU A 174 -8.00 2.23 -7.83
N PRO A 175 -7.94 1.61 -9.01
CA PRO A 175 -6.88 0.66 -9.33
C PRO A 175 -5.55 1.37 -9.60
N VAL A 176 -4.44 0.63 -9.53
CA VAL A 176 -3.09 1.19 -9.74
C VAL A 176 -2.90 1.78 -11.13
N GLU A 177 -3.64 1.28 -12.12
CA GLU A 177 -3.64 1.72 -13.52
C GLU A 177 -4.01 3.20 -13.67
N MET A 178 -4.63 3.82 -12.66
CA MET A 178 -4.89 5.26 -12.68
C MET A 178 -3.61 6.09 -12.83
N TRP A 179 -2.47 5.54 -12.47
CA TRP A 179 -1.15 6.17 -12.59
C TRP A 179 -0.44 5.90 -13.92
N ASN A 180 -0.99 5.08 -14.83
CA ASN A 180 -0.34 4.71 -16.09
C ASN A 180 -0.11 5.91 -17.04
N LEU A 181 -0.94 6.93 -16.96
CA LEU A 181 -0.82 8.13 -17.80
C LEU A 181 -0.03 9.28 -17.15
N GLY A 182 0.51 9.04 -15.96
CA GLY A 182 1.32 10.02 -15.24
C GLY A 182 0.87 10.25 -13.79
N PRO A 183 1.49 11.22 -13.11
CA PRO A 183 1.31 11.42 -11.68
C PRO A 183 0.02 12.18 -11.30
N ARG A 184 -0.90 12.39 -12.24
CA ARG A 184 -2.17 13.08 -11.99
C ARG A 184 -3.32 12.26 -12.52
N PHE A 185 -4.38 12.22 -11.72
CA PHE A 185 -5.61 11.51 -12.06
C PHE A 185 -6.84 12.33 -11.66
N SER A 186 -7.91 12.23 -12.43
CA SER A 186 -9.19 12.84 -12.07
C SER A 186 -10.27 11.79 -12.04
N TYR A 187 -11.05 11.77 -10.98
CA TYR A 187 -12.16 10.86 -10.79
C TYR A 187 -13.48 11.61 -10.72
N ARG A 188 -14.41 11.27 -11.58
CA ARG A 188 -15.77 11.83 -11.59
C ARG A 188 -16.68 10.99 -10.70
N LEU A 189 -17.24 11.60 -9.67
CA LEU A 189 -18.23 10.94 -8.83
C LEU A 189 -19.53 10.71 -9.60
N THR A 190 -20.16 9.57 -9.36
CA THR A 190 -21.47 9.23 -9.95
C THR A 190 -22.62 9.97 -9.27
N SER A 191 -22.45 10.32 -7.99
CA SER A 191 -23.40 11.08 -7.21
C SER A 191 -23.34 12.57 -7.54
N ALA A 192 -24.50 13.22 -7.71
CA ALA A 192 -24.62 14.67 -7.83
C ALA A 192 -24.74 15.36 -6.45
N LYS A 193 -24.56 14.64 -5.34
CA LYS A 193 -24.57 15.21 -4.01
C LYS A 193 -23.38 16.14 -3.82
N ARG A 194 -23.57 17.17 -3.04
CA ARG A 194 -22.51 18.13 -2.74
C ARG A 194 -21.48 17.53 -1.80
N VAL A 195 -20.22 17.47 -2.25
CA VAL A 195 -19.10 16.90 -1.49
C VAL A 195 -18.67 17.88 -0.41
N ARG A 196 -18.55 17.39 0.82
CA ARG A 196 -18.00 18.11 1.96
C ARG A 196 -16.51 17.83 2.16
N ARG A 197 -16.14 16.53 2.07
CA ARG A 197 -14.78 16.05 2.37
C ARG A 197 -14.41 14.89 1.46
N VAL A 198 -13.15 14.84 1.03
CA VAL A 198 -12.55 13.68 0.36
C VAL A 198 -11.24 13.35 1.07
N GLU A 199 -11.03 12.09 1.36
CA GLU A 199 -9.86 11.55 2.03
C GLU A 199 -9.33 10.36 1.24
N ILE A 200 -8.04 10.37 0.90
CA ILE A 200 -7.33 9.24 0.31
C ILE A 200 -6.67 8.42 1.42
N ASP A 201 -6.62 7.11 1.26
CA ASP A 201 -6.15 6.16 2.28
C ASP A 201 -6.73 6.43 3.69
N PRO A 202 -8.08 6.44 3.85
CA PRO A 202 -8.75 6.84 5.09
C PRO A 202 -8.47 5.89 6.26
N ARG A 203 -7.92 4.72 6.00
CA ARG A 203 -7.50 3.74 7.01
C ARG A 203 -6.03 3.92 7.40
N HIS A 204 -5.31 4.75 6.68
CA HIS A 204 -3.88 4.99 6.83
C HIS A 204 -3.06 3.70 6.75
N VAL A 205 -3.34 2.84 5.78
CA VAL A 205 -2.68 1.53 5.60
C VAL A 205 -1.59 1.53 4.55
N LEU A 206 -1.45 2.60 3.78
CA LEU A 206 -0.39 2.76 2.80
C LEU A 206 0.84 3.48 3.41
N PRO A 207 2.06 3.20 2.93
CA PRO A 207 3.28 3.83 3.42
C PRO A 207 3.47 5.25 2.85
N ASP A 208 2.46 6.10 3.00
CA ASP A 208 2.50 7.46 2.51
C ASP A 208 3.35 8.36 3.39
N LEU A 209 4.25 9.14 2.77
CA LEU A 209 5.19 10.02 3.46
C LEU A 209 4.56 11.28 4.02
N ARG A 210 3.41 11.71 3.48
CA ARG A 210 2.84 13.01 3.80
C ARG A 210 1.34 12.96 4.03
N ARG A 211 0.93 12.55 5.18
CA ARG A 211 -0.48 12.47 5.57
C ARG A 211 -1.24 13.80 5.56
N SER A 212 -0.54 14.93 5.56
CA SER A 212 -1.18 16.25 5.55
C SER A 212 -1.82 16.64 4.22
N ASN A 213 -1.55 15.90 3.12
CA ASN A 213 -2.16 16.11 1.81
C ASN A 213 -3.17 15.02 1.44
N ASP A 214 -3.45 14.09 2.33
CA ASP A 214 -4.44 13.02 2.13
C ASP A 214 -5.88 13.53 2.16
N LEU A 215 -6.10 14.73 2.65
CA LEU A 215 -7.40 15.29 2.94
C LEU A 215 -7.67 16.56 2.15
N TRP A 216 -8.80 16.59 1.49
CA TRP A 216 -9.46 17.83 1.05
C TRP A 216 -10.76 18.04 1.80
N GLU A 217 -10.98 19.22 2.32
CA GLU A 217 -12.23 19.63 2.94
C GLU A 217 -12.68 20.98 2.37
N ARG A 218 -13.97 21.05 2.02
CA ARG A 218 -14.53 22.29 1.51
C ARG A 218 -14.50 23.35 2.62
N ARG A 219 -13.89 24.49 2.31
CA ARG A 219 -13.93 25.65 3.22
C ARG A 219 -15.36 26.19 3.30
N PRO A 220 -15.78 26.64 4.49
CA PRO A 220 -17.11 27.21 4.72
C PRO A 220 -17.36 28.44 3.85
#